data_412cb1936d3c15f860c362a4e2aa5596
#
_entry.id   412cb1936d3c15f860c362a4e2aa5596
#
_cell.length_a   1.000
_cell.length_b   1.000
_cell.length_c   1.000
_cell.angle_alpha   90.00
_cell.angle_beta   90.00
_cell.angle_gamma   90.00
#
_symmetry.space_group_name_H-M   'P 1'
#
loop_
_entity.id
_entity.type
_entity.pdbx_description
1 polymer ?
#
loop_
_entity_poly.entity_id
_entity_poly.type
_entity_poly.pdbx_seq_one_letter_code
_entity_poly.pdbx_strand_id
1 'polypeptide(L)'
;MNYRLDKYGNQLSILGFGCMRFPQKSGRIDMEATEKQILIAIDQGVNYFDTAYIYKGSEAALGEILEKNGVRDRVNIATKLPHYLIRNKEGMERLFQEELKRLRTDHVDYYLMHMLNDVRTWDKLTEKGVQEWIAEKKASGQIRQIGFSYHGNTESFCQVIDAYDWDFCQIQYNYLDEHTQAGRKGLYYAHAKGIPVIIMEPLRGGKLVNLLPEEAKQVLPGIPRSAAPQNGLFAGCGTKRKLRWCSPA
;
A
#
# COMPACT_ATOMS: atom_id res chain seq x y z
N MET A 1 -3.87 -3.32 18.64
CA MET A 1 -3.16 -3.44 17.35
C MET A 1 -1.70 -3.79 17.59
N ASN A 2 -1.06 -4.61 16.75
CA ASN A 2 0.38 -4.83 16.75
C ASN A 2 1.04 -3.90 15.73
N TYR A 3 2.28 -3.47 16.01
CA TYR A 3 3.02 -2.56 15.15
C TYR A 3 4.37 -3.15 14.72
N ARG A 4 4.89 -2.71 13.60
CA ARG A 4 6.23 -2.99 13.10
C ARG A 4 6.92 -1.70 12.68
N LEU A 5 8.25 -1.71 12.73
CA LEU A 5 9.03 -0.55 12.33
C LEU A 5 9.26 -0.55 10.81
N ASP A 6 9.15 0.61 10.19
CA ASP A 6 9.62 0.86 8.84
C ASP A 6 11.15 1.02 8.77
N LYS A 7 11.70 1.46 7.62
CA LYS A 7 13.15 1.66 7.41
C LYS A 7 13.74 2.70 8.39
N TYR A 8 12.93 3.67 8.83
CA TYR A 8 13.37 4.81 9.66
C TYR A 8 12.90 4.71 11.13
N GLY A 9 12.33 3.59 11.52
CA GLY A 9 11.90 3.34 12.89
C GLY A 9 10.49 3.85 13.23
N ASN A 10 9.70 4.31 12.25
CA ASN A 10 8.31 4.69 12.48
C ASN A 10 7.46 3.45 12.69
N GLN A 11 6.54 3.52 13.65
CA GLN A 11 5.63 2.42 13.96
C GLN A 11 4.46 2.40 12.99
N LEU A 12 4.31 1.29 12.27
CA LEU A 12 3.16 1.04 11.40
C LEU A 12 2.36 -0.16 11.91
N SER A 13 1.04 -0.01 11.93
CA SER A 13 0.15 -1.13 12.24
C SER A 13 0.37 -2.27 11.26
N ILE A 14 0.37 -3.52 11.76
CA ILE A 14 0.53 -4.70 10.88
C ILE A 14 -0.62 -4.87 9.89
N LEU A 15 -1.77 -4.26 10.18
CA LEU A 15 -2.92 -4.15 9.29
C LEU A 15 -3.00 -2.71 8.76
N GLY A 16 -2.95 -2.55 7.44
CA GLY A 16 -3.24 -1.30 6.77
C GLY A 16 -4.69 -1.26 6.28
N PHE A 17 -5.19 -0.08 5.98
CA PHE A 17 -6.53 0.14 5.41
C PHE A 17 -6.41 0.46 3.91
N GLY A 18 -6.91 -0.45 3.04
CA GLY A 18 -6.97 -0.22 1.60
C GLY A 18 -8.18 0.62 1.22
N CYS A 19 -7.93 1.75 0.54
CA CYS A 19 -8.96 2.72 0.17
C CYS A 19 -9.50 2.54 -1.26
N MET A 20 -9.10 1.48 -1.97
CA MET A 20 -9.55 1.24 -3.35
C MET A 20 -11.04 0.93 -3.45
N ARG A 21 -11.61 0.29 -2.44
CA ARG A 21 -12.97 -0.25 -2.46
C ARG A 21 -13.82 0.30 -1.32
N PHE A 22 -13.94 1.62 -1.24
CA PHE A 22 -14.89 2.23 -0.33
C PHE A 22 -16.34 1.82 -0.62
N PRO A 23 -17.20 1.73 0.39
CA PRO A 23 -18.62 1.50 0.20
C PRO A 23 -19.21 2.46 -0.83
N GLN A 24 -20.13 1.97 -1.66
CA GLN A 24 -20.77 2.77 -2.70
C GLN A 24 -22.29 2.77 -2.54
N LYS A 25 -22.88 3.93 -2.82
CA LYS A 25 -24.32 4.14 -2.90
C LYS A 25 -24.64 4.91 -4.18
N SER A 26 -25.49 4.35 -5.03
CA SER A 26 -25.88 4.96 -6.32
C SER A 26 -24.66 5.33 -7.21
N GLY A 27 -23.62 4.48 -7.26
CA GLY A 27 -22.43 4.67 -8.09
C GLY A 27 -21.44 5.72 -7.59
N ARG A 28 -21.61 6.22 -6.37
CA ARG A 28 -20.70 7.16 -5.68
C ARG A 28 -20.25 6.57 -4.36
N ILE A 29 -19.10 7.02 -3.84
CA ILE A 29 -18.65 6.64 -2.51
C ILE A 29 -19.72 7.06 -1.48
N ASP A 30 -20.13 6.11 -0.65
CA ASP A 30 -20.99 6.36 0.51
C ASP A 30 -20.11 6.97 1.62
N MET A 31 -20.13 8.29 1.69
CA MET A 31 -19.28 9.05 2.61
C MET A 31 -19.55 8.72 4.08
N GLU A 32 -20.81 8.53 4.47
CA GLU A 32 -21.18 8.20 5.85
C GLU A 32 -20.65 6.82 6.26
N ALA A 33 -20.89 5.81 5.42
CA ALA A 33 -20.40 4.46 5.67
C ALA A 33 -18.86 4.40 5.65
N THR A 34 -18.22 5.14 4.74
CA THR A 34 -16.76 5.23 4.62
C THR A 34 -16.14 5.91 5.83
N GLU A 35 -16.67 7.04 6.26
CA GLU A 35 -16.22 7.76 7.45
C GLU A 35 -16.28 6.88 8.70
N LYS A 36 -17.40 6.19 8.90
CA LYS A 36 -17.56 5.25 10.01
C LYS A 36 -16.49 4.15 10.00
N GLN A 37 -16.19 3.55 8.82
CA GLN A 37 -15.17 2.53 8.69
C GLN A 37 -13.77 3.05 8.99
N ILE A 38 -13.41 4.23 8.47
CA ILE A 38 -12.11 4.87 8.69
C ILE A 38 -11.92 5.18 10.18
N LEU A 39 -12.90 5.80 10.84
CA LEU A 39 -12.80 6.15 12.25
C LEU A 39 -12.69 4.90 13.15
N ILE A 40 -13.47 3.86 12.87
CA ILE A 40 -13.35 2.57 13.59
C ILE A 40 -11.93 2.00 13.40
N ALA A 41 -11.39 2.03 12.19
CA ALA A 41 -10.05 1.53 11.92
C ALA A 41 -8.99 2.30 12.72
N ILE A 42 -9.06 3.63 12.72
CA ILE A 42 -8.16 4.51 13.48
C ILE A 42 -8.26 4.23 14.99
N ASP A 43 -9.46 4.10 15.52
CA ASP A 43 -9.68 3.84 16.96
C ASP A 43 -9.22 2.44 17.38
N GLN A 44 -9.20 1.47 16.45
CA GLN A 44 -8.60 0.16 16.64
C GLN A 44 -7.08 0.15 16.45
N GLY A 45 -6.47 1.30 16.16
CA GLY A 45 -5.04 1.50 16.04
C GLY A 45 -4.46 1.23 14.65
N VAL A 46 -5.29 1.17 13.61
CA VAL A 46 -4.81 1.17 12.21
C VAL A 46 -4.29 2.57 11.90
N ASN A 47 -3.04 2.67 11.46
CA ASN A 47 -2.41 3.95 11.17
C ASN A 47 -1.75 4.02 9.78
N TYR A 48 -2.04 3.09 8.85
CA TYR A 48 -1.58 3.11 7.47
C TYR A 48 -2.78 3.00 6.53
N PHE A 49 -2.97 4.02 5.68
CA PHE A 49 -4.08 4.14 4.74
C PHE A 49 -3.55 4.22 3.32
N ASP A 50 -3.89 3.23 2.49
CA ASP A 50 -3.39 3.06 1.13
C ASP A 50 -4.43 3.48 0.09
N THR A 51 -4.12 4.53 -0.67
CA THR A 51 -4.91 5.00 -1.81
C THR A 51 -4.07 5.11 -3.08
N ALA A 52 -4.59 5.70 -4.14
CA ALA A 52 -3.87 6.01 -5.37
C ALA A 52 -4.62 7.06 -6.20
N TYR A 53 -3.89 7.83 -7.00
CA TYR A 53 -4.44 8.81 -7.94
C TYR A 53 -5.59 8.26 -8.79
N ILE A 54 -5.45 7.02 -9.26
CA ILE A 54 -6.42 6.38 -10.17
C ILE A 54 -7.65 5.77 -9.46
N TYR A 55 -7.64 5.69 -8.14
CA TYR A 55 -8.81 5.17 -7.40
C TYR A 55 -9.87 6.26 -7.34
N LYS A 56 -10.88 6.14 -8.21
CA LYS A 56 -11.88 7.18 -8.46
C LYS A 56 -12.51 7.71 -7.17
N GLY A 57 -12.20 8.98 -6.84
CA GLY A 57 -12.75 9.67 -5.66
C GLY A 57 -12.15 9.28 -4.31
N SER A 58 -11.28 8.26 -4.26
CA SER A 58 -10.74 7.71 -3.01
C SER A 58 -9.90 8.72 -2.23
N GLU A 59 -8.96 9.41 -2.90
CA GLU A 59 -8.13 10.43 -2.27
C GLU A 59 -8.97 11.59 -1.71
N ALA A 60 -9.96 12.06 -2.47
CA ALA A 60 -10.82 13.14 -2.02
C ALA A 60 -11.70 12.74 -0.82
N ALA A 61 -12.25 11.53 -0.84
CA ALA A 61 -13.04 11.00 0.28
C ALA A 61 -12.18 10.82 1.55
N LEU A 62 -10.97 10.24 1.40
CA LEU A 62 -10.04 10.07 2.52
C LEU A 62 -9.65 11.45 3.10
N GLY A 63 -9.21 12.38 2.26
CA GLY A 63 -8.80 13.72 2.69
C GLY A 63 -9.91 14.47 3.41
N GLU A 64 -11.14 14.44 2.87
CA GLU A 64 -12.30 15.07 3.50
C GLU A 64 -12.62 14.50 4.88
N ILE A 65 -12.58 13.16 5.01
CA ILE A 65 -12.88 12.49 6.27
C ILE A 65 -11.81 12.80 7.32
N LEU A 66 -10.53 12.73 6.95
CA LEU A 66 -9.44 13.00 7.89
C LEU A 66 -9.42 14.45 8.37
N GLU A 67 -9.65 15.42 7.46
CA GLU A 67 -9.73 16.84 7.80
C GLU A 67 -10.94 17.15 8.69
N LYS A 68 -12.14 16.72 8.28
CA LYS A 68 -13.39 16.92 9.01
C LYS A 68 -13.31 16.44 10.46
N ASN A 69 -12.60 15.34 10.70
CA ASN A 69 -12.49 14.72 12.02
C ASN A 69 -11.21 15.12 12.78
N GLY A 70 -10.33 15.91 12.18
CA GLY A 70 -9.07 16.34 12.81
C GLY A 70 -8.12 15.19 13.14
N VAL A 71 -8.09 14.14 12.31
CA VAL A 71 -7.33 12.90 12.60
C VAL A 71 -6.17 12.66 11.63
N ARG A 72 -5.80 13.64 10.79
CA ARG A 72 -4.69 13.49 9.82
C ARG A 72 -3.39 13.04 10.49
N ASP A 73 -3.04 13.59 11.63
CA ASP A 73 -1.80 13.31 12.37
C ASP A 73 -1.78 11.94 13.06
N ARG A 74 -2.92 11.25 13.09
CA ARG A 74 -3.02 9.89 13.66
C ARG A 74 -2.72 8.80 12.64
N VAL A 75 -2.55 9.16 11.36
CA VAL A 75 -2.43 8.21 10.25
C VAL A 75 -1.26 8.53 9.34
N ASN A 76 -0.76 7.50 8.67
CA ASN A 76 0.18 7.60 7.58
C ASN A 76 -0.58 7.37 6.27
N ILE A 77 -0.52 8.33 5.35
CA ILE A 77 -1.14 8.24 4.03
C ILE A 77 -0.12 7.70 3.03
N ALA A 78 -0.53 6.65 2.32
CA ALA A 78 0.16 6.18 1.13
C ALA A 78 -0.68 6.49 -0.12
N THR A 79 -0.09 7.17 -1.10
CA THR A 79 -0.68 7.33 -2.44
C THR A 79 0.34 7.06 -3.53
N LYS A 80 -0.09 7.04 -4.79
CA LYS A 80 0.71 6.46 -5.86
C LYS A 80 0.67 7.30 -7.13
N LEU A 81 1.86 7.66 -7.63
CA LEU A 81 2.08 8.37 -8.88
C LEU A 81 1.78 7.46 -10.09
N PRO A 82 0.79 7.79 -10.93
CA PRO A 82 0.53 7.06 -12.16
C PRO A 82 1.56 7.41 -13.23
N HIS A 83 2.77 6.85 -13.11
CA HIS A 83 3.94 7.21 -13.92
C HIS A 83 3.70 7.12 -15.44
N TYR A 84 2.76 6.28 -15.89
CA TYR A 84 2.39 6.14 -17.29
C TYR A 84 1.63 7.36 -17.86
N LEU A 85 1.15 8.28 -16.99
CA LEU A 85 0.57 9.55 -17.40
C LEU A 85 1.60 10.69 -17.50
N ILE A 86 2.86 10.42 -17.13
CA ILE A 86 3.91 11.44 -17.03
C ILE A 86 4.66 11.57 -18.33
N ARG A 87 4.79 12.80 -18.81
CA ARG A 87 5.60 13.14 -19.98
C ARG A 87 6.95 13.79 -19.62
N ASN A 88 6.98 14.56 -18.55
CA ASN A 88 8.12 15.37 -18.10
C ASN A 88 8.01 15.65 -16.59
N LYS A 89 8.99 16.36 -16.01
CA LYS A 89 9.05 16.72 -14.59
C LYS A 89 7.85 17.56 -14.14
N GLU A 90 7.41 18.51 -14.97
CA GLU A 90 6.24 19.35 -14.67
C GLU A 90 4.95 18.53 -14.59
N GLY A 91 4.87 17.44 -15.35
CA GLY A 91 3.76 16.48 -15.29
C GLY A 91 3.73 15.72 -13.97
N MET A 92 4.90 15.32 -13.42
CA MET A 92 5.01 14.71 -12.09
C MET A 92 4.51 15.67 -11.02
N GLU A 93 5.04 16.90 -11.04
CA GLU A 93 4.68 17.93 -10.07
C GLU A 93 3.19 18.23 -10.07
N ARG A 94 2.60 18.41 -11.26
CA ARG A 94 1.16 18.68 -11.38
C ARG A 94 0.30 17.56 -10.79
N LEU A 95 0.62 16.29 -11.08
CA LEU A 95 -0.12 15.15 -10.55
C LEU A 95 0.02 15.07 -9.03
N PHE A 96 1.23 15.24 -8.52
CA PHE A 96 1.49 15.22 -7.07
C PHE A 96 0.76 16.33 -6.33
N GLN A 97 0.75 17.57 -6.86
CA GLN A 97 0.00 18.67 -6.26
C GLN A 97 -1.51 18.43 -6.30
N GLU A 98 -2.02 17.76 -7.34
CA GLU A 98 -3.42 17.34 -7.40
C GLU A 98 -3.75 16.29 -6.33
N GLU A 99 -2.86 15.32 -6.09
CA GLU A 99 -3.01 14.32 -5.01
C GLU A 99 -3.04 14.99 -3.63
N LEU A 100 -2.10 15.88 -3.34
CA LEU A 100 -2.09 16.65 -2.08
C LEU A 100 -3.38 17.46 -1.88
N LYS A 101 -3.85 18.13 -2.94
CA LYS A 101 -5.11 18.86 -2.91
C LYS A 101 -6.31 17.96 -2.62
N ARG A 102 -6.41 16.79 -3.25
CA ARG A 102 -7.48 15.81 -3.01
C ARG A 102 -7.42 15.28 -1.59
N LEU A 103 -6.22 14.95 -1.12
CA LEU A 103 -5.96 14.44 0.23
C LEU A 103 -6.07 15.51 1.32
N ARG A 104 -6.20 16.81 0.94
CA ARG A 104 -6.28 17.96 1.86
C ARG A 104 -5.12 17.99 2.87
N THR A 105 -3.92 17.76 2.38
CA THR A 105 -2.68 17.67 3.19
C THR A 105 -1.52 18.32 2.46
N ASP A 106 -0.50 18.73 3.18
CA ASP A 106 0.73 19.32 2.64
C ASP A 106 1.82 18.29 2.34
N HIS A 107 1.63 17.04 2.80
CA HIS A 107 2.59 15.96 2.61
C HIS A 107 1.93 14.59 2.54
N VAL A 108 2.66 13.61 1.99
CA VAL A 108 2.33 12.19 2.07
C VAL A 108 3.45 11.43 2.80
N ASP A 109 3.06 10.43 3.58
CA ASP A 109 4.01 9.67 4.39
C ASP A 109 4.71 8.59 3.56
N TYR A 110 3.99 7.96 2.63
CA TYR A 110 4.46 6.89 1.76
C TYR A 110 4.03 7.17 0.32
N TYR A 111 5.00 7.44 -0.56
CA TYR A 111 4.71 7.70 -1.96
C TYR A 111 5.23 6.58 -2.84
N LEU A 112 4.43 6.10 -3.80
CA LEU A 112 4.79 4.94 -4.61
C LEU A 112 4.79 5.27 -6.11
N MET A 113 5.78 4.77 -6.83
CA MET A 113 5.66 4.61 -8.28
C MET A 113 4.62 3.52 -8.54
N HIS A 114 3.47 3.88 -9.13
CA HIS A 114 2.34 2.97 -9.28
C HIS A 114 2.59 1.95 -10.39
N MET A 115 2.60 0.64 -10.02
CA MET A 115 2.80 -0.45 -10.98
C MET A 115 4.13 -0.35 -11.76
N LEU A 116 5.22 -0.08 -11.06
CA LEU A 116 6.56 -0.06 -11.64
C LEU A 116 7.04 -1.51 -11.85
N ASN A 117 6.71 -2.10 -13.01
CA ASN A 117 6.84 -3.53 -13.24
C ASN A 117 8.14 -3.96 -13.93
N ASP A 118 9.00 -3.03 -14.33
CA ASP A 118 10.29 -3.32 -14.94
C ASP A 118 11.27 -2.14 -14.82
N VAL A 119 12.56 -2.46 -14.92
CA VAL A 119 13.64 -1.48 -14.79
C VAL A 119 13.67 -0.50 -15.95
N ARG A 120 13.31 -0.90 -17.18
CA ARG A 120 13.29 0.00 -18.33
C ARG A 120 12.30 1.14 -18.18
N THR A 121 11.19 0.88 -17.48
CA THR A 121 10.22 1.91 -17.11
C THR A 121 10.85 2.89 -16.11
N TRP A 122 11.62 2.39 -15.14
CA TRP A 122 12.37 3.24 -14.21
C TRP A 122 13.43 4.10 -14.92
N ASP A 123 14.20 3.51 -15.84
CA ASP A 123 15.21 4.23 -16.63
C ASP A 123 14.58 5.40 -17.40
N LYS A 124 13.45 5.17 -18.07
CA LYS A 124 12.70 6.22 -18.77
C LYS A 124 12.17 7.33 -17.83
N LEU A 125 11.83 7.00 -16.61
CA LEU A 125 11.44 7.99 -15.59
C LEU A 125 12.65 8.77 -15.11
N THR A 126 13.80 8.12 -14.97
CA THR A 126 15.08 8.75 -14.64
C THR A 126 15.50 9.76 -15.73
N GLU A 127 15.38 9.41 -17.00
CA GLU A 127 15.61 10.35 -18.13
C GLU A 127 14.67 11.57 -18.06
N LYS A 128 13.50 11.47 -17.43
CA LYS A 128 12.56 12.57 -17.20
C LYS A 128 12.81 13.35 -15.91
N GLY A 129 13.88 13.04 -15.18
CA GLY A 129 14.27 13.74 -13.95
C GLY A 129 13.50 13.28 -12.71
N VAL A 130 13.01 12.01 -12.64
CA VAL A 130 12.26 11.52 -11.47
C VAL A 130 13.11 11.47 -10.21
N GLN A 131 14.39 11.13 -10.31
CA GLN A 131 15.26 11.01 -9.13
C GLN A 131 15.50 12.36 -8.47
N GLU A 132 15.79 13.38 -9.26
CA GLU A 132 15.95 14.77 -8.80
C GLU A 132 14.65 15.29 -8.19
N TRP A 133 13.51 15.01 -8.84
CA TRP A 133 12.19 15.39 -8.33
C TRP A 133 11.89 14.73 -6.98
N ILE A 134 12.16 13.42 -6.83
CA ILE A 134 12.01 12.72 -5.54
C ILE A 134 12.90 13.35 -4.47
N ALA A 135 14.16 13.65 -4.80
CA ALA A 135 15.09 14.27 -3.85
C ALA A 135 14.59 15.64 -3.38
N GLU A 136 14.07 16.48 -4.30
CA GLU A 136 13.44 17.77 -3.97
C GLU A 136 12.22 17.60 -3.04
N LYS A 137 11.35 16.61 -3.30
CA LYS A 137 10.16 16.36 -2.49
C LYS A 137 10.49 15.79 -1.11
N LYS A 138 11.51 14.94 -1.02
CA LYS A 138 12.01 14.45 0.29
C LYS A 138 12.66 15.59 1.08
N ALA A 139 13.46 16.42 0.45
CA ALA A 139 14.13 17.55 1.10
C ALA A 139 13.12 18.61 1.62
N SER A 140 12.02 18.85 0.90
CA SER A 140 10.95 19.75 1.33
C SER A 140 10.01 19.13 2.37
N GLY A 141 10.12 17.83 2.67
CA GLY A 141 9.23 17.12 3.59
C GLY A 141 7.87 16.77 2.99
N GLN A 142 7.61 17.08 1.72
CA GLN A 142 6.34 16.74 1.06
C GLN A 142 6.17 15.24 0.81
N ILE A 143 7.26 14.49 0.65
CA ILE A 143 7.30 13.02 0.62
C ILE A 143 8.23 12.55 1.72
N ARG A 144 7.73 11.75 2.66
CA ARG A 144 8.57 11.19 3.73
C ARG A 144 9.32 9.95 3.28
N GLN A 145 8.65 9.03 2.60
CA GLN A 145 9.24 7.79 2.10
C GLN A 145 8.80 7.52 0.66
N ILE A 146 9.74 6.99 -0.13
CA ILE A 146 9.53 6.64 -1.54
C ILE A 146 9.61 5.14 -1.75
N GLY A 147 8.69 4.59 -2.50
CA GLY A 147 8.64 3.18 -2.85
C GLY A 147 7.99 2.94 -4.20
N PHE A 148 7.63 1.71 -4.46
CA PHE A 148 6.90 1.33 -5.66
C PHE A 148 5.91 0.19 -5.39
N SER A 149 4.83 0.11 -6.14
CA SER A 149 3.94 -1.05 -6.19
C SER A 149 4.27 -1.91 -7.41
N TYR A 150 4.16 -3.23 -7.27
CA TYR A 150 4.70 -4.18 -8.21
C TYR A 150 3.74 -5.33 -8.54
N HIS A 151 3.62 -5.66 -9.84
CA HIS A 151 2.82 -6.78 -10.34
C HIS A 151 3.54 -7.62 -11.40
N GLY A 152 4.83 -7.39 -11.66
CA GLY A 152 5.64 -8.14 -12.62
C GLY A 152 6.20 -9.47 -12.05
N ASN A 153 7.12 -10.09 -12.76
CA ASN A 153 7.78 -11.33 -12.33
C ASN A 153 8.92 -11.11 -11.33
N THR A 154 9.41 -12.18 -10.72
CA THR A 154 10.47 -12.13 -9.69
C THR A 154 11.78 -11.53 -10.20
N GLU A 155 12.19 -11.83 -11.43
CA GLU A 155 13.46 -11.36 -12.00
C GLU A 155 13.44 -9.84 -12.18
N SER A 156 12.40 -9.31 -12.84
CA SER A 156 12.22 -7.87 -13.00
C SER A 156 12.05 -7.16 -11.66
N PHE A 157 11.45 -7.81 -10.66
CA PHE A 157 11.37 -7.27 -9.30
C PHE A 157 12.74 -7.01 -8.69
N CYS A 158 13.64 -7.99 -8.77
CA CYS A 158 15.00 -7.84 -8.25
C CYS A 158 15.76 -6.70 -8.96
N GLN A 159 15.58 -6.56 -10.27
CA GLN A 159 16.17 -5.47 -11.04
C GLN A 159 15.64 -4.09 -10.59
N VAL A 160 14.33 -3.97 -10.35
CA VAL A 160 13.73 -2.71 -9.85
C VAL A 160 14.22 -2.40 -8.43
N ILE A 161 14.35 -3.42 -7.56
CA ILE A 161 14.91 -3.26 -6.20
C ILE A 161 16.33 -2.69 -6.27
N ASP A 162 17.16 -3.17 -7.20
CA ASP A 162 18.55 -2.75 -7.32
C ASP A 162 18.73 -1.39 -8.03
N ALA A 163 17.70 -0.89 -8.71
CA ALA A 163 17.79 0.30 -9.56
C ALA A 163 17.78 1.63 -8.77
N TYR A 164 17.35 1.62 -7.51
CA TYR A 164 17.25 2.83 -6.70
C TYR A 164 17.29 2.50 -5.18
N ASP A 165 17.66 3.46 -4.34
CA ASP A 165 17.61 3.32 -2.86
C ASP A 165 16.18 3.50 -2.34
N TRP A 166 15.33 2.49 -2.57
CA TRP A 166 13.94 2.49 -2.15
C TRP A 166 13.81 2.44 -0.62
N ASP A 167 12.89 3.21 -0.07
CA ASP A 167 12.57 3.17 1.35
C ASP A 167 11.68 1.96 1.69
N PHE A 168 10.84 1.51 0.74
CA PHE A 168 9.96 0.35 0.87
C PHE A 168 9.48 -0.14 -0.50
N CYS A 169 8.82 -1.29 -0.54
CA CYS A 169 8.09 -1.75 -1.73
C CYS A 169 6.75 -2.37 -1.35
N GLN A 170 5.82 -2.40 -2.32
CA GLN A 170 4.49 -3.00 -2.16
C GLN A 170 4.30 -4.11 -3.19
N ILE A 171 4.01 -5.34 -2.74
CA ILE A 171 3.82 -6.51 -3.59
C ILE A 171 2.50 -7.21 -3.28
N GLN A 172 1.91 -7.85 -4.29
CA GLN A 172 0.85 -8.83 -4.05
C GLN A 172 1.47 -10.08 -3.43
N TYR A 173 0.93 -10.53 -2.30
CA TYR A 173 1.40 -11.75 -1.66
C TYR A 173 0.33 -12.34 -0.75
N ASN A 174 0.16 -13.66 -0.82
CA ASN A 174 -0.68 -14.44 0.09
C ASN A 174 -0.20 -15.88 0.10
N TYR A 175 -0.85 -16.75 0.87
CA TYR A 175 -0.41 -18.14 1.02
C TYR A 175 -0.60 -19.01 -0.24
N LEU A 176 -1.42 -18.61 -1.20
CA LEU A 176 -1.54 -19.27 -2.51
C LEU A 176 -0.56 -18.73 -3.55
N ASP A 177 -0.25 -17.43 -3.48
CA ASP A 177 0.55 -16.71 -4.47
C ASP A 177 2.04 -16.63 -4.09
N GLU A 178 2.57 -17.64 -3.41
CA GLU A 178 3.98 -17.66 -3.01
C GLU A 178 4.97 -17.79 -4.19
N HIS A 179 4.49 -18.21 -5.35
CA HIS A 179 5.32 -18.45 -6.55
C HIS A 179 4.93 -17.59 -7.74
N THR A 180 4.02 -16.64 -7.57
CA THR A 180 3.57 -15.73 -8.63
C THR A 180 4.07 -14.31 -8.36
N GLN A 181 4.18 -13.50 -9.41
CA GLN A 181 4.68 -12.12 -9.37
C GLN A 181 6.06 -12.04 -8.69
N ALA A 182 6.29 -11.11 -7.75
CA ALA A 182 7.52 -11.05 -6.96
C ALA A 182 7.73 -12.33 -6.14
N GLY A 183 6.66 -12.89 -5.60
CA GLY A 183 6.62 -14.15 -4.88
C GLY A 183 7.53 -14.21 -3.65
N ARG A 184 7.74 -15.42 -3.14
CA ARG A 184 8.61 -15.67 -1.98
C ARG A 184 10.05 -15.24 -2.24
N LYS A 185 10.56 -15.47 -3.44
CA LYS A 185 11.95 -15.10 -3.81
C LYS A 185 12.14 -13.58 -3.77
N GLY A 186 11.21 -12.81 -4.37
CA GLY A 186 11.24 -11.35 -4.32
C GLY A 186 11.11 -10.80 -2.90
N LEU A 187 10.20 -11.36 -2.09
CA LEU A 187 10.07 -11.00 -0.68
C LEU A 187 11.40 -11.17 0.08
N TYR A 188 12.09 -12.30 -0.09
CA TYR A 188 13.37 -12.56 0.57
C TYR A 188 14.48 -11.67 0.03
N TYR A 189 14.46 -11.35 -1.26
CA TYR A 189 15.42 -10.45 -1.88
C TYR A 189 15.30 -9.03 -1.31
N ALA A 190 14.10 -8.46 -1.28
CA ALA A 190 13.86 -7.16 -0.67
C ALA A 190 14.28 -7.12 0.81
N HIS A 191 13.93 -8.18 1.57
CA HIS A 191 14.34 -8.29 2.97
C HIS A 191 15.87 -8.31 3.15
N ALA A 192 16.60 -9.06 2.30
CA ALA A 192 18.07 -9.13 2.35
C ALA A 192 18.73 -7.77 2.06
N LYS A 193 18.07 -6.93 1.25
CA LYS A 193 18.48 -5.54 0.97
C LYS A 193 18.03 -4.53 2.06
N GLY A 194 17.37 -5.00 3.12
CA GLY A 194 16.86 -4.13 4.18
C GLY A 194 15.61 -3.31 3.79
N ILE A 195 14.99 -3.61 2.65
CA ILE A 195 13.81 -2.90 2.15
C ILE A 195 12.53 -3.51 2.77
N PRO A 196 11.75 -2.73 3.53
CA PRO A 196 10.45 -3.13 4.05
C PRO A 196 9.47 -3.48 2.94
N VAL A 197 8.68 -4.54 3.16
CA VAL A 197 7.68 -5.01 2.20
C VAL A 197 6.28 -4.81 2.75
N ILE A 198 5.46 -4.08 2.02
CA ILE A 198 4.01 -3.96 2.25
C ILE A 198 3.31 -5.00 1.37
N ILE A 199 2.30 -5.66 1.94
CA ILE A 199 1.51 -6.63 1.19
C ILE A 199 0.19 -5.99 0.76
N MET A 200 -0.11 -6.06 -0.53
CA MET A 200 -1.43 -5.77 -1.08
C MET A 200 -2.16 -7.07 -1.47
N GLU A 201 -3.48 -7.02 -1.49
CA GLU A 201 -4.36 -8.15 -1.87
C GLU A 201 -4.12 -9.45 -1.07
N PRO A 202 -3.89 -9.40 0.26
CA PRO A 202 -3.62 -10.59 1.05
C PRO A 202 -4.76 -11.61 1.04
N LEU A 203 -5.99 -11.18 0.70
CA LEU A 203 -7.19 -12.01 0.59
C LEU A 203 -7.77 -12.06 -0.83
N ARG A 204 -7.07 -11.56 -1.86
CA ARG A 204 -7.57 -11.48 -3.25
C ARG A 204 -8.98 -10.85 -3.33
N GLY A 205 -9.21 -9.72 -2.66
CA GLY A 205 -10.52 -9.09 -2.60
C GLY A 205 -11.59 -9.94 -1.90
N GLY A 206 -11.22 -10.76 -0.92
CA GLY A 206 -12.11 -11.64 -0.17
C GLY A 206 -12.30 -13.04 -0.79
N LYS A 207 -11.79 -13.29 -1.99
CA LYS A 207 -11.94 -14.60 -2.65
C LYS A 207 -11.33 -15.74 -1.84
N LEU A 208 -10.22 -15.50 -1.15
CA LEU A 208 -9.56 -16.50 -0.30
C LEU A 208 -10.36 -16.86 0.96
N VAL A 209 -11.42 -16.12 1.28
CA VAL A 209 -12.35 -16.43 2.38
C VAL A 209 -13.61 -17.10 1.82
N ASN A 210 -14.19 -16.47 0.79
CA ASN A 210 -15.52 -16.85 0.30
C ASN A 210 -15.51 -18.09 -0.61
N LEU A 211 -14.40 -18.39 -1.27
CA LEU A 211 -14.25 -19.47 -2.24
C LEU A 211 -13.34 -20.61 -1.74
N LEU A 212 -13.09 -20.71 -0.43
CA LEU A 212 -12.34 -21.83 0.13
C LEU A 212 -13.14 -23.13 -0.02
N PRO A 213 -12.53 -24.21 -0.55
CA PRO A 213 -13.10 -25.56 -0.50
C PRO A 213 -13.39 -25.99 0.93
N GLU A 214 -14.40 -26.84 1.14
CA GLU A 214 -14.76 -27.32 2.50
C GLU A 214 -13.61 -28.05 3.19
N GLU A 215 -12.81 -28.78 2.44
CA GLU A 215 -11.61 -29.45 2.93
C GLU A 215 -10.58 -28.46 3.49
N ALA A 216 -10.39 -27.32 2.83
CA ALA A 216 -9.50 -26.26 3.30
C ALA A 216 -10.04 -25.58 4.56
N LYS A 217 -11.37 -25.44 4.69
CA LYS A 217 -11.99 -24.91 5.90
C LYS A 217 -11.81 -25.83 7.10
N GLN A 218 -11.70 -27.15 6.87
CA GLN A 218 -11.46 -28.14 7.92
C GLN A 218 -10.01 -28.15 8.42
N VAL A 219 -9.05 -27.71 7.59
CA VAL A 219 -7.63 -27.61 7.95
C VAL A 219 -7.30 -26.33 8.72
N LEU A 220 -8.24 -25.40 8.82
CA LEU A 220 -8.10 -24.17 9.63
C LEU A 220 -8.53 -24.30 11.12
N PRO A 221 -8.56 -25.47 11.80
CA PRO A 221 -9.04 -25.68 13.16
C PRO A 221 -7.96 -25.41 14.22
N GLY A 222 -7.61 -24.25 14.43
CA GLY A 222 -6.76 -23.74 15.50
C GLY A 222 -7.10 -22.30 15.80
N ILE A 223 -8.03 -21.78 14.98
CA ILE A 223 -8.57 -20.43 15.15
C ILE A 223 -9.79 -20.56 16.06
N PRO A 224 -9.85 -19.84 17.18
CA PRO A 224 -11.02 -19.84 18.04
C PRO A 224 -12.29 -19.66 17.17
N ARG A 225 -13.33 -20.46 17.42
CA ARG A 225 -14.61 -20.38 16.67
C ARG A 225 -15.26 -18.99 16.69
N SER A 226 -14.77 -18.09 17.54
CA SER A 226 -15.13 -16.67 17.60
C SER A 226 -14.39 -15.79 16.59
N ALA A 227 -13.34 -16.30 15.91
CA ALA A 227 -12.60 -15.55 14.91
C ALA A 227 -13.10 -15.89 13.51
N ALA A 228 -13.53 -14.88 12.76
CA ALA A 228 -13.91 -15.08 11.37
C ALA A 228 -12.72 -15.67 10.55
N PRO A 229 -12.97 -16.53 9.53
CA PRO A 229 -11.92 -17.19 8.74
C PRO A 229 -10.84 -16.25 8.20
N GLN A 230 -11.21 -15.01 7.86
CA GLN A 230 -10.28 -13.98 7.42
C GLN A 230 -9.17 -13.67 8.44
N ASN A 231 -9.44 -13.79 9.74
CA ASN A 231 -8.45 -13.49 10.79
C ASN A 231 -7.29 -14.50 10.78
N GLY A 232 -7.58 -15.76 10.49
CA GLY A 232 -6.54 -16.79 10.34
C GLY A 232 -5.66 -16.58 9.12
N LEU A 233 -6.25 -16.11 8.01
CA LEU A 233 -5.52 -15.81 6.78
C LEU A 233 -4.59 -14.60 6.96
N PHE A 234 -5.05 -13.55 7.64
CA PHE A 234 -4.19 -12.42 8.02
C PHE A 234 -3.08 -12.84 8.99
N ALA A 235 -3.38 -13.70 9.96
CA ALA A 235 -2.36 -14.24 10.86
C ALA A 235 -1.28 -15.01 10.07
N GLY A 236 -1.66 -15.81 9.06
CA GLY A 236 -0.73 -16.53 8.19
C GLY A 236 0.25 -15.59 7.46
N CYS A 237 -0.22 -14.47 6.93
CA CYS A 237 0.64 -13.44 6.36
C CYS A 237 1.52 -12.77 7.44
N GLY A 238 0.95 -12.43 8.59
CA GLY A 238 1.63 -11.74 9.68
C GLY A 238 2.69 -12.57 10.42
N THR A 239 2.64 -13.91 10.37
CA THR A 239 3.61 -14.80 11.03
C THR A 239 4.94 -14.89 10.29
N LYS A 240 5.01 -14.51 9.01
CA LYS A 240 6.29 -14.46 8.30
C LYS A 240 7.13 -13.29 8.82
N ARG A 241 8.14 -13.57 9.63
CA ARG A 241 9.00 -12.55 10.28
C ARG A 241 9.62 -11.52 9.31
N LYS A 242 9.70 -11.86 8.02
CA LYS A 242 10.27 -11.02 6.95
C LYS A 242 9.24 -10.07 6.32
N LEU A 243 7.94 -10.24 6.60
CA LEU A 243 6.90 -9.30 6.21
C LEU A 243 6.81 -8.18 7.24
N ARG A 244 6.88 -6.94 6.82
CA ARG A 244 6.75 -5.83 7.76
C ARG A 244 5.30 -5.48 8.04
N TRP A 245 4.40 -5.55 7.05
CA TRP A 245 2.94 -5.47 7.28
C TRP A 245 2.10 -5.84 6.04
N CYS A 246 0.78 -5.96 6.23
CA CYS A 246 -0.20 -6.24 5.19
C CYS A 246 -1.20 -5.09 5.08
N SER A 247 -1.46 -4.61 3.86
CA SER A 247 -2.60 -3.74 3.55
C SER A 247 -3.68 -4.58 2.86
N PRO A 248 -4.92 -4.62 3.36
CA PRO A 248 -6.04 -5.18 2.59
C PRO A 248 -6.37 -4.24 1.44
N ALA A 249 -6.43 -4.78 0.24
CA ALA A 249 -6.95 -4.07 -0.93
C ALA A 249 -8.48 -4.19 -1.01
#